data_6a91e5203d831b4106971b07e59fdd5a
#
_entry.id   6a91e5203d831b4106971b07e59fdd5a
#
_cell.length_a   1.000
_cell.length_b   1.000
_cell.length_c   1.000
_cell.angle_alpha   90.00
_cell.angle_beta   90.00
_cell.angle_gamma   90.00
#
_symmetry.space_group_name_H-M   'P 1'
#
loop_
_entity.id
_entity.type
_entity.pdbx_description
1 polymer ?
#
loop_
_entity_poly.entity_id
_entity_poly.type
_entity_poly.pdbx_seq_one_letter_code
_entity_poly.pdbx_strand_id
1 'polypeptide(L)'
;MKHRVPVSQIMTKDVVKLTTKNTLFDAEKLFKEHNIRHLPVVSGNQLIGILSYSDLLRISFSELSDNEEKIDTTVYNAYTIEQVMTKNPVSVSPDQTVRDVTEILAKQSFHSLPVVENGELKGVITIKDLLKYFLEQY
;
A
#
# COMPACT_ATOMS: atom_id res chain seq x y z
N MET A 1 -17.68 18.71 13.11
CA MET A 1 -16.44 18.14 12.53
C MET A 1 -15.39 19.23 12.38
N LYS A 2 -14.18 18.96 12.82
CA LYS A 2 -13.08 19.89 12.66
C LYS A 2 -12.56 19.87 11.22
N HIS A 3 -12.30 21.05 10.64
CA HIS A 3 -11.93 21.14 9.23
C HIS A 3 -10.45 20.88 8.96
N ARG A 4 -9.59 20.96 9.97
CA ARG A 4 -8.14 20.86 9.78
C ARG A 4 -7.48 19.80 10.64
N VAL A 5 -8.06 18.63 10.64
CA VAL A 5 -7.47 17.47 11.33
C VAL A 5 -6.38 16.91 10.41
N PRO A 6 -5.11 16.88 10.83
CA PRO A 6 -4.05 16.30 10.02
C PRO A 6 -4.18 14.78 9.95
N VAL A 7 -3.81 14.22 8.82
CA VAL A 7 -3.92 12.78 8.60
C VAL A 7 -3.06 11.99 9.59
N SER A 8 -1.99 12.59 10.10
CA SER A 8 -1.13 11.95 11.11
C SER A 8 -1.86 11.53 12.37
N GLN A 9 -3.00 12.18 12.68
CA GLN A 9 -3.79 11.83 13.86
C GLN A 9 -4.63 10.58 13.69
N ILE A 10 -4.94 10.21 12.44
CA ILE A 10 -5.84 9.08 12.18
C ILE A 10 -5.21 7.95 11.38
N MET A 11 -4.03 8.16 10.82
CA MET A 11 -3.34 7.14 10.01
C MET A 11 -2.94 5.93 10.83
N THR A 12 -2.76 4.81 10.16
CA THR A 12 -2.17 3.62 10.74
C THR A 12 -0.65 3.81 10.74
N LYS A 13 -0.04 3.75 11.93
CA LYS A 13 1.40 3.99 12.11
C LYS A 13 2.22 2.70 12.06
N ASP A 14 1.62 1.60 12.49
CA ASP A 14 2.28 0.30 12.51
C ASP A 14 2.08 -0.38 11.16
N VAL A 15 2.93 0.00 10.20
CA VAL A 15 2.76 -0.37 8.80
C VAL A 15 3.43 -1.70 8.51
N VAL A 16 2.65 -2.63 7.94
CA VAL A 16 3.20 -3.85 7.33
C VAL A 16 3.84 -3.43 6.01
N LYS A 17 5.11 -3.73 5.82
CA LYS A 17 5.88 -3.26 4.67
C LYS A 17 6.90 -4.28 4.22
N LEU A 18 7.42 -4.06 3.01
CA LEU A 18 8.49 -4.85 2.42
C LEU A 18 9.75 -4.02 2.32
N THR A 19 10.89 -4.69 2.30
CA THR A 19 12.17 -4.10 1.96
C THR A 19 12.65 -4.70 0.65
N THR A 20 13.72 -4.13 0.08
CA THR A 20 14.31 -4.67 -1.15
C THR A 20 14.92 -6.07 -0.97
N LYS A 21 15.11 -6.49 0.28
CA LYS A 21 15.65 -7.82 0.61
C LYS A 21 14.58 -8.91 0.66
N ASN A 22 13.31 -8.51 0.71
CA ASN A 22 12.22 -9.48 0.71
C ASN A 22 12.02 -10.08 -0.68
N THR A 23 11.41 -11.27 -0.69
CA THR A 23 11.06 -11.98 -1.91
C THR A 23 9.57 -11.80 -2.19
N LEU A 24 9.13 -12.19 -3.39
CA LEU A 24 7.70 -12.21 -3.71
C LEU A 24 6.96 -13.25 -2.87
N PHE A 25 7.63 -14.31 -2.42
CA PHE A 25 7.04 -15.25 -1.44
C PHE A 25 6.72 -14.55 -0.13
N ASP A 26 7.64 -13.71 0.35
CA ASP A 26 7.41 -12.93 1.56
C ASP A 26 6.21 -12.01 1.40
N ALA A 27 6.08 -11.36 0.24
CA ALA A 27 4.96 -10.48 -0.04
C ALA A 27 3.63 -11.24 -0.01
N GLU A 28 3.55 -12.39 -0.69
CA GLU A 28 2.34 -13.21 -0.70
C GLU A 28 1.93 -13.60 0.73
N LYS A 29 2.90 -14.01 1.53
CA LYS A 29 2.66 -14.39 2.92
C LYS A 29 2.06 -13.22 3.72
N LEU A 30 2.64 -12.02 3.58
CA LEU A 30 2.15 -10.84 4.29
C LEU A 30 0.75 -10.43 3.83
N PHE A 31 0.46 -10.51 2.55
CA PHE A 31 -0.89 -10.22 2.04
C PHE A 31 -1.93 -11.14 2.70
N LYS A 32 -1.60 -12.43 2.81
CA LYS A 32 -2.51 -13.42 3.39
C LYS A 32 -2.63 -13.31 4.89
N GLU A 33 -1.51 -13.15 5.59
CA GLU A 33 -1.51 -13.08 7.05
C GLU A 33 -2.26 -11.86 7.58
N HIS A 34 -2.11 -10.73 6.91
CA HIS A 34 -2.69 -9.47 7.35
C HIS A 34 -3.98 -9.10 6.61
N ASN A 35 -4.39 -9.92 5.65
CA ASN A 35 -5.57 -9.67 4.82
C ASN A 35 -5.56 -8.27 4.21
N ILE A 36 -4.42 -7.92 3.62
CA ILE A 36 -4.21 -6.62 2.97
C ILE A 36 -3.89 -6.83 1.49
N ARG A 37 -4.04 -5.78 0.70
CA ARG A 37 -3.88 -5.84 -0.75
C ARG A 37 -2.74 -4.99 -1.27
N HIS A 38 -2.12 -4.20 -0.43
CA HIS A 38 -1.04 -3.28 -0.80
C HIS A 38 0.03 -3.30 0.28
N LEU A 39 1.29 -3.30 -0.15
CA LEU A 39 2.44 -3.27 0.75
C LEU A 39 3.38 -2.16 0.28
N PRO A 40 3.64 -1.17 1.14
CA PRO A 40 4.72 -0.23 0.86
C PRO A 40 6.05 -0.95 0.83
N VAL A 41 6.91 -0.51 -0.07
CA VAL A 41 8.27 -1.03 -0.22
C VAL A 41 9.24 0.07 0.17
N VAL A 42 10.14 -0.23 1.11
CA VAL A 42 11.11 0.74 1.61
C VAL A 42 12.53 0.27 1.40
N SER A 43 13.45 1.25 1.29
CA SER A 43 14.88 1.04 1.38
C SER A 43 15.35 1.84 2.59
N GLY A 44 15.74 1.13 3.66
CA GLY A 44 15.84 1.77 4.96
C GLY A 44 14.47 2.29 5.39
N ASN A 45 14.34 3.59 5.61
CA ASN A 45 13.07 4.23 5.94
C ASN A 45 12.42 4.92 4.73
N GLN A 46 13.11 4.94 3.58
CA GLN A 46 12.64 5.65 2.40
C GLN A 46 11.62 4.82 1.63
N LEU A 47 10.50 5.41 1.32
CA LEU A 47 9.49 4.76 0.48
C LEU A 47 9.99 4.76 -0.97
N ILE A 48 10.09 3.60 -1.58
CA ILE A 48 10.53 3.45 -2.97
C ILE A 48 9.46 2.92 -3.90
N GLY A 49 8.41 2.33 -3.38
CA GLY A 49 7.34 1.79 -4.21
C GLY A 49 6.19 1.22 -3.42
N ILE A 50 5.20 0.73 -4.15
CA ILE A 50 4.05 -0.01 -3.60
C ILE A 50 3.91 -1.30 -4.39
N LEU A 51 3.78 -2.41 -3.71
CA LEU A 51 3.45 -3.70 -4.32
C LEU A 51 2.02 -4.05 -3.98
N SER A 52 1.21 -4.38 -5.00
CA SER A 52 -0.16 -4.81 -4.78
C SER A 52 -0.31 -6.32 -5.00
N TYR A 53 -1.34 -6.88 -4.37
CA TYR A 53 -1.70 -8.28 -4.62
C TYR A 53 -2.02 -8.50 -6.11
N SER A 54 -2.64 -7.49 -6.75
CA SER A 54 -2.91 -7.52 -8.19
C SER A 54 -1.65 -7.62 -9.02
N ASP A 55 -0.55 -7.03 -8.56
CA ASP A 55 0.75 -7.14 -9.25
C ASP A 55 1.22 -8.59 -9.29
N LEU A 56 1.05 -9.32 -8.17
CA LEU A 56 1.43 -10.74 -8.13
C LEU A 56 0.55 -11.57 -9.06
N LEU A 57 -0.75 -11.30 -9.09
CA LEU A 57 -1.65 -11.99 -10.01
C LEU A 57 -1.27 -11.74 -11.45
N ARG A 58 -0.91 -10.49 -11.78
CA ARG A 58 -0.57 -10.12 -13.16
C ARG A 58 0.65 -10.86 -13.68
N ILE A 59 1.72 -10.95 -12.89
CA ILE A 59 2.91 -11.70 -13.33
C ILE A 59 2.64 -13.19 -13.45
N SER A 60 1.79 -13.75 -12.57
CA SER A 60 1.41 -15.15 -12.64
C SER A 60 0.65 -15.45 -13.92
N PHE A 61 -0.29 -14.58 -14.29
CA PHE A 61 -1.07 -14.77 -15.52
C PHE A 61 -0.26 -14.52 -16.78
N SER A 62 0.71 -13.62 -16.77
CA SER A 62 1.54 -13.35 -17.93
C SER A 62 2.48 -14.51 -18.27
N GLU A 63 2.85 -15.28 -17.26
CA GLU A 63 3.76 -16.43 -17.44
C GLU A 63 3.00 -17.74 -17.73
N LEU A 64 1.71 -17.80 -17.38
CA LEU A 64 0.90 -19.00 -17.56
C LEU A 64 -0.18 -18.78 -18.60
N SER A 65 -0.37 -19.76 -19.46
CA SER A 65 -1.45 -19.75 -20.45
C SER A 65 -2.78 -20.24 -19.85
N ASP A 66 -2.79 -20.68 -18.62
CA ASP A 66 -3.97 -21.20 -17.95
C ASP A 66 -4.84 -20.08 -17.39
N ASN A 67 -6.15 -20.25 -17.51
CA ASN A 67 -7.14 -19.31 -16.98
C ASN A 67 -7.41 -19.52 -15.49
N GLU A 68 -6.48 -20.06 -14.76
CA GLU A 68 -6.64 -20.28 -13.34
C GLU A 68 -6.39 -19.01 -12.57
N GLU A 69 -7.31 -18.68 -11.66
CA GLU A 69 -7.21 -17.51 -10.80
C GLU A 69 -6.23 -17.71 -9.64
N LYS A 70 -5.32 -18.65 -9.79
CA LYS A 70 -4.32 -18.96 -8.77
C LYS A 70 -3.02 -18.24 -9.08
N ILE A 71 -2.37 -17.75 -8.03
CA ILE A 71 -1.01 -17.25 -8.14
C ILE A 71 -0.09 -18.44 -8.31
N ASP A 72 0.70 -18.43 -9.38
CA ASP A 72 1.72 -19.43 -9.59
C ASP A 72 3.02 -18.96 -8.94
N THR A 73 3.38 -19.60 -7.85
CA THR A 73 4.55 -19.23 -7.07
C THR A 73 5.87 -19.57 -7.77
N THR A 74 5.83 -20.37 -8.83
CA THR A 74 7.07 -20.71 -9.56
C THR A 74 7.70 -19.50 -10.25
N VAL A 75 6.90 -18.48 -10.58
CA VAL A 75 7.41 -17.25 -11.20
C VAL A 75 8.12 -16.33 -10.21
N TYR A 76 7.94 -16.54 -8.91
CA TYR A 76 8.49 -15.64 -7.89
C TYR A 76 10.01 -15.60 -7.88
N ASN A 77 10.68 -16.67 -8.31
CA ASN A 77 12.13 -16.71 -8.37
C ASN A 77 12.70 -15.93 -9.57
N ALA A 78 11.84 -15.60 -10.53
CA ALA A 78 12.26 -14.89 -11.74
C ALA A 78 12.24 -13.37 -11.57
N TYR A 79 11.59 -12.87 -10.53
CA TYR A 79 11.38 -11.43 -10.35
C TYR A 79 11.74 -10.98 -8.94
N THR A 80 12.22 -9.73 -8.84
CA THR A 80 12.46 -9.06 -7.57
C THR A 80 11.25 -8.19 -7.22
N ILE A 81 11.16 -7.81 -5.95
CA ILE A 81 10.14 -6.84 -5.49
C ILE A 81 10.20 -5.56 -6.35
N GLU A 82 11.41 -5.04 -6.57
CA GLU A 82 11.60 -3.79 -7.30
C GLU A 82 11.15 -3.87 -8.76
N GLN A 83 11.24 -5.05 -9.37
CA GLN A 83 10.81 -5.23 -10.76
C GLN A 83 9.29 -5.24 -10.89
N VAL A 84 8.57 -5.66 -9.85
CA VAL A 84 7.12 -5.86 -9.89
C VAL A 84 6.36 -4.66 -9.30
N MET A 85 6.95 -3.98 -8.32
CA MET A 85 6.28 -2.85 -7.64
C MET A 85 6.02 -1.67 -8.57
N THR A 86 5.04 -0.84 -8.19
CA THR A 86 4.85 0.48 -8.79
C THR A 86 5.84 1.44 -8.14
N LYS A 87 6.67 2.09 -8.95
CA LYS A 87 7.66 3.06 -8.47
C LYS A 87 7.01 4.43 -8.30
N ASN A 88 7.55 5.23 -7.38
CA ASN A 88 7.07 6.59 -7.12
C ASN A 88 5.56 6.65 -6.90
N PRO A 89 5.05 5.92 -5.90
CA PRO A 89 3.61 5.90 -5.66
C PRO A 89 3.09 7.26 -5.21
N VAL A 90 1.82 7.53 -5.48
CA VAL A 90 1.15 8.72 -4.95
C VAL A 90 1.18 8.62 -3.43
N SER A 91 1.59 9.68 -2.77
CA SER A 91 1.68 9.74 -1.31
C SER A 91 1.13 11.06 -0.79
N VAL A 92 0.92 11.12 0.51
CA VAL A 92 0.49 12.34 1.19
C VAL A 92 1.45 12.62 2.34
N SER A 93 1.49 13.89 2.79
CA SER A 93 2.30 14.26 3.94
C SER A 93 1.49 14.15 5.23
N PRO A 94 2.15 14.00 6.40
CA PRO A 94 1.44 13.85 7.68
C PRO A 94 0.57 15.04 8.05
N ASP A 95 0.89 16.22 7.57
CA ASP A 95 0.15 17.45 7.88
C ASP A 95 -0.97 17.77 6.88
N GLN A 96 -1.12 16.98 5.81
CA GLN A 96 -2.29 17.11 4.97
C GLN A 96 -3.54 16.72 5.77
N THR A 97 -4.65 17.38 5.47
CA THR A 97 -5.85 17.20 6.26
C THR A 97 -6.62 15.95 5.85
N VAL A 98 -7.47 15.48 6.75
CA VAL A 98 -8.41 14.39 6.44
C VAL A 98 -9.23 14.73 5.20
N ARG A 99 -9.62 16.00 5.04
CA ARG A 99 -10.36 16.44 3.87
C ARG A 99 -9.54 16.25 2.59
N ASP A 100 -8.27 16.70 2.60
CA ASP A 100 -7.39 16.57 1.44
C ASP A 100 -7.25 15.11 1.01
N VAL A 101 -7.01 14.23 1.96
CA VAL A 101 -6.83 12.80 1.69
C VAL A 101 -8.13 12.18 1.19
N THR A 102 -9.26 12.56 1.79
CA THR A 102 -10.57 12.07 1.37
C THR A 102 -10.85 12.45 -0.08
N GLU A 103 -10.52 13.69 -0.47
CA GLU A 103 -10.69 14.15 -1.85
C GLU A 103 -9.84 13.33 -2.82
N ILE A 104 -8.59 13.03 -2.46
CA ILE A 104 -7.71 12.22 -3.31
C ILE A 104 -8.30 10.82 -3.49
N LEU A 105 -8.67 10.17 -2.39
CA LEU A 105 -9.21 8.81 -2.43
C LEU A 105 -10.57 8.73 -3.14
N ALA A 106 -11.37 9.81 -3.05
CA ALA A 106 -12.66 9.86 -3.73
C ALA A 106 -12.52 9.96 -5.25
N LYS A 107 -11.43 10.57 -5.74
CA LYS A 107 -11.21 10.78 -7.18
C LYS A 107 -10.39 9.69 -7.84
N GLN A 108 -9.66 8.91 -7.06
CA GLN A 108 -8.76 7.87 -7.56
C GLN A 108 -9.35 6.49 -7.27
N SER A 109 -8.76 5.49 -7.89
CA SER A 109 -9.15 4.09 -7.63
C SER A 109 -8.41 3.48 -6.44
N PHE A 110 -7.60 4.25 -5.75
CA PHE A 110 -6.84 3.78 -4.59
C PHE A 110 -7.74 3.56 -3.39
N HIS A 111 -7.40 2.60 -2.57
CA HIS A 111 -8.06 2.36 -1.28
C HIS A 111 -7.20 2.77 -0.10
N SER A 112 -5.95 3.12 -0.34
CA SER A 112 -5.00 3.54 0.68
C SER A 112 -3.92 4.41 0.06
N LEU A 113 -3.27 5.21 0.90
CA LEU A 113 -2.14 6.05 0.49
C LEU A 113 -1.05 5.96 1.54
N PRO A 114 0.22 5.85 1.12
CA PRO A 114 1.32 5.99 2.06
C PRO A 114 1.43 7.44 2.53
N VAL A 115 1.75 7.60 3.80
CA VAL A 115 2.00 8.91 4.42
C VAL A 115 3.52 9.05 4.57
N VAL A 116 4.08 10.07 3.92
CA VAL A 116 5.52 10.22 3.75
C VAL A 116 5.94 11.63 4.15
N GLU A 117 7.06 11.73 4.87
CA GLU A 117 7.68 12.99 5.24
C GLU A 117 9.17 12.91 4.95
N ASN A 118 9.68 13.84 4.15
CA ASN A 118 11.10 13.86 3.75
C ASN A 118 11.53 12.53 3.11
N GLY A 119 10.63 11.90 2.33
CA GLY A 119 10.87 10.61 1.70
C GLY A 119 10.66 9.41 2.60
N GLU A 120 10.55 9.61 3.91
CA GLU A 120 10.39 8.51 4.87
C GLU A 120 8.93 8.12 5.07
N LEU A 121 8.68 6.82 5.10
CA LEU A 121 7.35 6.28 5.36
C LEU A 121 7.00 6.47 6.83
N LYS A 122 5.92 7.20 7.10
CA LYS A 122 5.45 7.49 8.47
C LYS A 122 4.20 6.70 8.85
N GLY A 123 3.42 6.29 7.87
CA GLY A 123 2.18 5.57 8.09
C GLY A 123 1.47 5.28 6.79
N VAL A 124 0.27 4.75 6.92
CA VAL A 124 -0.63 4.52 5.79
C VAL A 124 -2.01 5.01 6.20
N ILE A 125 -2.69 5.70 5.30
CA ILE A 125 -4.08 6.10 5.51
C ILE A 125 -4.96 5.29 4.57
N THR A 126 -5.96 4.62 5.13
CA THR A 126 -6.87 3.76 4.37
C THR A 126 -8.28 4.33 4.39
N ILE A 127 -9.12 3.86 3.47
CA ILE A 127 -10.54 4.20 3.48
C ILE A 127 -11.15 3.79 4.83
N LYS A 128 -10.73 2.66 5.37
CA LYS A 128 -11.22 2.18 6.67
C LYS A 128 -10.88 3.16 7.79
N ASP A 129 -9.67 3.72 7.78
CA ASP A 129 -9.27 4.74 8.76
C ASP A 129 -10.19 5.96 8.66
N LEU A 130 -10.50 6.41 7.44
CA LEU A 130 -11.39 7.53 7.22
C LEU A 130 -12.80 7.24 7.72
N LEU A 131 -13.32 6.05 7.41
CA LEU A 131 -14.65 5.67 7.86
C LEU A 131 -14.73 5.63 9.39
N LYS A 132 -13.73 5.10 10.06
CA LYS A 132 -13.66 5.10 11.53
C LYS A 132 -13.66 6.52 12.07
N TYR A 133 -12.88 7.40 11.47
CA TYR A 133 -12.84 8.79 11.88
C TYR A 133 -14.21 9.45 11.73
N PHE A 134 -14.85 9.27 10.58
CA PHE A 134 -16.18 9.86 10.35
C PHE A 134 -17.22 9.33 11.33
N LEU A 135 -17.18 8.06 11.66
CA LEU A 135 -18.09 7.48 12.66
C LEU A 135 -17.92 8.13 14.04
N GLU A 136 -16.70 8.48 14.40
CA GLU A 136 -16.42 9.12 15.69
C GLU A 136 -16.96 10.54 15.77
N GLN A 137 -17.35 11.14 14.65
CA GLN A 137 -17.91 12.50 14.62
C GLN A 137 -19.42 12.56 14.89
N TYR A 138 -20.07 11.41 14.92
CA TYR A 138 -21.52 11.34 15.15
C TYR A 138 -21.90 11.11 16.59
#